data_1a13648715627bbbd22ca106f429cae6
#
_entry.id   1a13648715627bbbd22ca106f429cae6
#
_cell.length_a   1.000
_cell.length_b   1.000
_cell.length_c   1.000
_cell.angle_alpha   90.00
_cell.angle_beta   90.00
_cell.angle_gamma   90.00
#
_symmetry.space_group_name_H-M   'P 1'
#
loop_
_entity.id
_entity.type
_entity.pdbx_description
1 polymer ?
#
loop_
_entity_poly.entity_id
_entity_poly.type
_entity_poly.pdbx_seq_one_letter_code
_entity_poly.pdbx_strand_id
1 'polypeptide(L)'
;EEVSQVRAELGYPIMVTPFPQMVVGQALSNVLSGTRYEVVPDQVIRYVLGSFGKPTAPVEPWVLDRILDRPRARELAAEPPPLSVAELRHRLPRGISDEELLLRFGMPGEEVDAMLAAAPADRHYHPEVQPVLRLLRELGTRPPVRALVVDKPGFRLSLKGGGDG
;
A
#
# COMPACT_ATOMS: atom_id res chain seq x y z
N GLU A 1 11.75 12.31 -25.75
CA GLU A 1 10.65 12.89 -26.58
C GLU A 1 9.39 12.03 -26.53
N GLU A 2 9.43 10.75 -26.90
CA GLU A 2 8.25 9.89 -26.98
C GLU A 2 7.49 9.77 -25.68
N VAL A 3 8.18 9.65 -24.54
CA VAL A 3 7.54 9.58 -23.20
C VAL A 3 6.69 10.83 -22.91
N SER A 4 7.21 12.02 -23.24
CA SER A 4 6.48 13.27 -23.04
C SER A 4 5.26 13.36 -23.94
N GLN A 5 5.38 12.85 -25.17
CA GLN A 5 4.31 12.84 -26.13
C GLN A 5 3.20 11.86 -25.73
N VAL A 6 3.55 10.63 -25.37
CA VAL A 6 2.59 9.63 -24.85
C VAL A 6 1.88 10.14 -23.59
N ARG A 7 2.62 10.82 -22.70
CA ARG A 7 2.00 11.42 -21.51
C ARG A 7 0.96 12.47 -21.86
N ALA A 8 1.26 13.35 -22.82
CA ALA A 8 0.31 14.36 -23.28
C ALA A 8 -0.93 13.72 -23.91
N GLU A 9 -0.75 12.76 -24.80
CA GLU A 9 -1.83 12.06 -25.49
C GLU A 9 -2.75 11.26 -24.57
N LEU A 10 -2.21 10.72 -23.48
CA LEU A 10 -3.00 10.03 -22.45
C LEU A 10 -3.66 10.99 -21.44
N GLY A 11 -3.68 12.30 -21.71
CA GLY A 11 -4.35 13.28 -20.86
C GLY A 11 -3.57 13.61 -19.59
N TYR A 12 -2.25 13.63 -19.64
CA TYR A 12 -1.34 14.00 -18.57
C TYR A 12 -1.52 13.19 -17.29
N PRO A 13 -1.40 11.86 -17.33
CA PRO A 13 -1.46 11.05 -16.12
C PRO A 13 -0.45 11.55 -15.09
N ILE A 14 -0.82 11.45 -13.82
CA ILE A 14 0.06 11.78 -12.72
C ILE A 14 1.25 10.83 -12.70
N MET A 15 2.48 11.35 -12.61
CA MET A 15 3.70 10.54 -12.71
C MET A 15 4.12 9.96 -11.36
N VAL A 16 3.20 9.21 -10.72
CA VAL A 16 3.40 8.42 -9.50
C VAL A 16 3.05 6.96 -9.83
N THR A 17 3.77 6.01 -9.26
CA THR A 17 3.52 4.57 -9.47
C THR A 17 2.03 4.23 -9.35
N PRO A 18 1.43 3.50 -10.32
CA PRO A 18 2.06 2.76 -11.45
C PRO A 18 2.12 3.52 -12.79
N PHE A 19 1.69 4.76 -12.87
CA PHE A 19 1.54 5.48 -14.15
C PHE A 19 2.84 5.72 -14.92
N PRO A 20 4.00 6.02 -14.29
CA PRO A 20 5.24 6.16 -15.05
C PRO A 20 5.60 4.90 -15.83
N GLN A 21 5.43 3.72 -15.24
CA GLN A 21 5.70 2.44 -15.90
C GLN A 21 4.80 2.24 -17.11
N MET A 22 3.51 2.60 -16.99
CA MET A 22 2.54 2.54 -18.08
C MET A 22 2.93 3.48 -19.22
N VAL A 23 3.24 4.74 -18.95
CA VAL A 23 3.60 5.75 -19.95
C VAL A 23 4.92 5.39 -20.65
N VAL A 24 5.93 5.00 -19.88
CA VAL A 24 7.24 4.60 -20.41
C VAL A 24 7.13 3.30 -21.21
N GLY A 25 6.34 2.34 -20.73
CA GLY A 25 6.09 1.08 -21.45
C GLY A 25 5.41 1.31 -22.79
N GLN A 26 4.41 2.19 -22.88
CA GLN A 26 3.78 2.56 -24.13
C GLN A 26 4.74 3.30 -25.06
N ALA A 27 5.52 4.25 -24.53
CA ALA A 27 6.51 4.97 -25.33
C ALA A 27 7.57 4.02 -25.94
N LEU A 28 8.04 3.06 -25.14
CA LEU A 28 8.96 2.03 -25.61
C LEU A 28 8.32 1.15 -26.69
N SER A 29 7.06 0.73 -26.49
CA SER A 29 6.33 -0.05 -27.50
C SER A 29 6.19 0.71 -28.83
N ASN A 30 5.88 2.01 -28.79
CA ASN A 30 5.80 2.85 -29.97
C ASN A 30 7.14 2.92 -30.75
N VAL A 31 8.24 3.07 -30.00
CA VAL A 31 9.58 3.14 -30.61
C VAL A 31 9.98 1.80 -31.22
N LEU A 32 9.74 0.69 -30.53
CA LEU A 32 10.14 -0.65 -31.00
C LEU A 32 9.30 -1.13 -32.19
N SER A 33 8.00 -0.84 -32.21
CA SER A 33 7.13 -1.21 -33.34
C SER A 33 7.27 -0.30 -34.56
N GLY A 34 7.83 0.90 -34.36
CA GLY A 34 7.90 1.93 -35.39
C GLY A 34 6.55 2.57 -35.76
N THR A 35 5.47 2.10 -35.15
CA THR A 35 4.10 2.62 -35.34
C THR A 35 3.47 2.90 -33.99
N ARG A 36 2.99 4.14 -33.80
CA ARG A 36 2.45 4.57 -32.51
C ARG A 36 1.14 3.84 -32.19
N TYR A 37 1.07 3.34 -30.97
CA TYR A 37 -0.06 2.54 -30.47
C TYR A 37 -0.40 1.33 -31.35
N GLU A 38 0.59 0.71 -31.99
CA GLU A 38 0.41 -0.59 -32.63
C GLU A 38 0.35 -1.71 -31.60
N VAL A 39 1.21 -1.65 -30.62
CA VAL A 39 1.18 -2.53 -29.44
C VAL A 39 0.75 -1.70 -28.25
N VAL A 40 -0.32 -2.11 -27.56
CA VAL A 40 -0.87 -1.41 -26.40
C VAL A 40 -0.96 -2.39 -25.23
N PRO A 41 -0.21 -2.16 -24.14
CA PRO A 41 -0.29 -2.96 -22.93
C PRO A 41 -1.68 -2.87 -22.27
N ASP A 42 -2.12 -3.94 -21.63
CA ASP A 42 -3.41 -3.99 -20.93
C ASP A 42 -3.60 -2.86 -19.92
N GLN A 43 -2.53 -2.42 -19.25
CA GLN A 43 -2.57 -1.29 -18.31
C GLN A 43 -2.99 0.02 -18.98
N VAL A 44 -2.51 0.28 -20.20
CA VAL A 44 -2.91 1.47 -20.96
C VAL A 44 -4.39 1.38 -21.37
N ILE A 45 -4.83 0.19 -21.79
CA ILE A 45 -6.23 -0.04 -22.13
C ILE A 45 -7.12 0.17 -20.89
N ARG A 46 -6.77 -0.40 -19.74
CA ARG A 46 -7.49 -0.21 -18.48
C ARG A 46 -7.53 1.25 -18.03
N TYR A 47 -6.43 1.98 -18.26
CA TYR A 47 -6.39 3.41 -17.98
C TYR A 47 -7.41 4.18 -18.82
N VAL A 48 -7.44 3.92 -20.13
CA VAL A 48 -8.39 4.56 -21.05
C VAL A 48 -9.84 4.16 -20.77
N LEU A 49 -10.07 2.91 -20.33
CA LEU A 49 -11.39 2.43 -19.86
C LEU A 49 -11.83 3.04 -18.51
N GLY A 50 -10.95 3.81 -17.84
CA GLY A 50 -11.29 4.50 -16.59
C GLY A 50 -11.08 3.68 -15.33
N SER A 51 -10.41 2.51 -15.39
CA SER A 51 -10.15 1.66 -14.22
C SER A 51 -9.30 2.35 -13.14
N PHE A 52 -8.58 3.41 -13.49
CA PHE A 52 -7.74 4.19 -12.58
C PHE A 52 -8.33 5.60 -12.27
N GLY A 53 -9.60 5.81 -12.58
CA GLY A 53 -10.25 7.11 -12.42
C GLY A 53 -10.11 8.01 -13.65
N LYS A 54 -10.47 9.28 -13.48
CA LYS A 54 -10.43 10.25 -14.59
C LYS A 54 -9.02 10.81 -14.79
N PRO A 55 -8.54 10.92 -16.04
CA PRO A 55 -7.28 11.60 -16.34
C PRO A 55 -7.39 13.10 -16.03
N THR A 56 -6.25 13.78 -15.90
CA THR A 56 -6.17 15.23 -15.63
C THR A 56 -6.72 16.06 -16.80
N ALA A 57 -6.51 15.60 -18.03
CA ALA A 57 -7.07 16.15 -19.23
C ALA A 57 -7.66 15.01 -20.08
N PRO A 58 -8.53 15.29 -21.05
CA PRO A 58 -9.03 14.26 -21.98
C PRO A 58 -7.88 13.55 -22.71
N VAL A 59 -8.04 12.24 -22.88
CA VAL A 59 -7.18 11.47 -23.79
C VAL A 59 -7.42 11.95 -25.21
N GLU A 60 -6.36 12.04 -26.03
CA GLU A 60 -6.47 12.45 -27.42
C GLU A 60 -7.45 11.54 -28.18
N PRO A 61 -8.43 12.09 -28.94
CA PRO A 61 -9.48 11.30 -29.56
C PRO A 61 -8.98 10.17 -30.45
N TRP A 62 -7.96 10.43 -31.27
CA TRP A 62 -7.40 9.42 -32.17
C TRP A 62 -6.71 8.26 -31.41
N VAL A 63 -6.12 8.55 -30.24
CA VAL A 63 -5.51 7.53 -29.37
C VAL A 63 -6.62 6.71 -28.72
N LEU A 64 -7.66 7.38 -28.25
CA LEU A 64 -8.83 6.76 -27.64
C LEU A 64 -9.46 5.75 -28.61
N ASP A 65 -9.76 6.17 -29.85
CA ASP A 65 -10.35 5.34 -30.88
C ASP A 65 -9.44 4.15 -31.19
N ARG A 66 -8.14 4.41 -31.41
CA ARG A 66 -7.16 3.35 -31.73
C ARG A 66 -7.01 2.29 -30.64
N ILE A 67 -7.21 2.67 -29.39
CA ILE A 67 -7.15 1.75 -28.23
C ILE A 67 -8.47 1.00 -28.10
N LEU A 68 -9.61 1.68 -28.15
CA LEU A 68 -10.93 1.10 -27.86
C LEU A 68 -11.44 0.18 -29.00
N ASP A 69 -11.03 0.41 -30.23
CA ASP A 69 -11.40 -0.45 -31.37
C ASP A 69 -10.80 -1.87 -31.30
N ARG A 70 -9.86 -2.09 -30.38
CA ARG A 70 -9.18 -3.38 -30.26
C ARG A 70 -10.07 -4.46 -29.65
N PRO A 71 -9.96 -5.72 -30.11
CA PRO A 71 -10.63 -6.85 -29.46
C PRO A 71 -10.28 -6.94 -27.97
N ARG A 72 -9.00 -6.73 -27.63
CA ARG A 72 -8.53 -6.78 -26.23
C ARG A 72 -9.19 -5.72 -25.34
N ALA A 73 -9.48 -4.53 -25.86
CA ALA A 73 -10.20 -3.51 -25.10
C ALA A 73 -11.64 -3.93 -24.79
N ARG A 74 -12.31 -4.62 -25.72
CA ARG A 74 -13.66 -5.17 -25.50
C ARG A 74 -13.66 -6.28 -24.46
N GLU A 75 -12.65 -7.15 -24.47
CA GLU A 75 -12.48 -8.21 -23.46
C GLU A 75 -12.31 -7.59 -22.07
N LEU A 76 -11.40 -6.61 -21.94
CA LEU A 76 -11.15 -5.94 -20.66
C LEU A 76 -12.35 -5.11 -20.18
N ALA A 77 -13.10 -4.51 -21.10
CA ALA A 77 -14.33 -3.78 -20.76
C ALA A 77 -15.46 -4.72 -20.28
N ALA A 78 -15.45 -5.97 -20.73
CA ALA A 78 -16.42 -6.99 -20.31
C ALA A 78 -16.06 -7.66 -18.98
N GLU A 79 -14.89 -7.42 -18.43
CA GLU A 79 -14.53 -7.93 -17.09
C GLU A 79 -15.50 -7.37 -16.03
N PRO A 80 -15.89 -8.21 -15.06
CA PRO A 80 -16.76 -7.75 -13.99
C PRO A 80 -16.08 -6.62 -13.19
N PRO A 81 -16.84 -5.62 -12.76
CA PRO A 81 -16.28 -4.56 -11.93
C PRO A 81 -15.69 -5.14 -10.63
N PRO A 82 -14.70 -4.48 -10.03
CA PRO A 82 -14.17 -4.91 -8.75
C PRO A 82 -15.29 -4.98 -7.71
N LEU A 83 -15.21 -6.00 -6.84
CA LEU A 83 -16.21 -6.21 -5.80
C LEU A 83 -16.30 -4.99 -4.88
N SER A 84 -17.51 -4.56 -4.57
CA SER A 84 -17.74 -3.57 -3.53
C SER A 84 -17.41 -4.16 -2.14
N VAL A 85 -17.13 -3.29 -1.17
CA VAL A 85 -16.90 -3.71 0.22
C VAL A 85 -18.09 -4.50 0.78
N ALA A 86 -19.32 -4.13 0.39
CA ALA A 86 -20.52 -4.85 0.80
C ALA A 86 -20.55 -6.29 0.25
N GLU A 87 -20.22 -6.48 -1.02
CA GLU A 87 -20.13 -7.81 -1.64
C GLU A 87 -19.01 -8.65 -1.03
N LEU A 88 -17.86 -8.03 -0.72
CA LEU A 88 -16.77 -8.70 0.00
C LEU A 88 -17.23 -9.18 1.37
N ARG A 89 -17.94 -8.34 2.14
CA ARG A 89 -18.51 -8.73 3.43
C ARG A 89 -19.48 -9.90 3.33
N HIS A 90 -20.23 -9.99 2.23
CA HIS A 90 -21.14 -11.11 2.00
C HIS A 90 -20.43 -12.43 1.67
N ARG A 91 -19.24 -12.37 1.09
CA ARG A 91 -18.44 -13.56 0.72
C ARG A 91 -17.60 -14.11 1.85
N LEU A 92 -17.30 -13.29 2.85
CA LEU A 92 -16.45 -13.64 3.98
C LEU A 92 -17.29 -14.06 5.21
N PRO A 93 -16.70 -14.78 6.18
CA PRO A 93 -17.39 -15.17 7.40
C PRO A 93 -17.93 -13.93 8.14
N ARG A 94 -19.11 -14.10 8.77
CA ARG A 94 -19.71 -13.03 9.56
C ARG A 94 -18.85 -12.73 10.80
N GLY A 95 -18.67 -11.45 11.10
CA GLY A 95 -17.99 -11.00 12.34
C GLY A 95 -16.51 -10.75 12.21
N ILE A 96 -15.91 -10.83 11.02
CA ILE A 96 -14.53 -10.40 10.80
C ILE A 96 -14.43 -8.87 10.90
N SER A 97 -13.30 -8.37 11.38
CA SER A 97 -13.03 -6.93 11.45
C SER A 97 -12.81 -6.31 10.06
N ASP A 98 -12.85 -4.98 9.98
CA ASP A 98 -12.57 -4.27 8.72
C ASP A 98 -11.11 -4.45 8.28
N GLU A 99 -10.19 -4.54 9.25
CA GLU A 99 -8.78 -4.82 9.00
C GLU A 99 -8.60 -6.20 8.37
N GLU A 100 -9.23 -7.23 8.93
CA GLU A 100 -9.15 -8.58 8.38
C GLU A 100 -9.78 -8.66 6.99
N LEU A 101 -10.90 -7.96 6.76
CA LEU A 101 -11.53 -7.87 5.44
C LEU A 101 -10.59 -7.25 4.41
N LEU A 102 -9.92 -6.17 4.75
CA LEU A 102 -8.95 -5.50 3.86
C LEU A 102 -7.73 -6.39 3.59
N LEU A 103 -7.22 -7.09 4.59
CA LEU A 103 -6.12 -8.04 4.43
C LEU A 103 -6.51 -9.17 3.48
N ARG A 104 -7.68 -9.79 3.67
CA ARG A 104 -8.18 -10.87 2.81
C ARG A 104 -8.53 -10.41 1.39
N PHE A 105 -8.76 -9.12 1.20
CA PHE A 105 -8.92 -8.54 -0.13
C PHE A 105 -7.60 -8.37 -0.88
N GLY A 106 -6.54 -7.95 -0.18
CA GLY A 106 -5.25 -7.60 -0.77
C GLY A 106 -4.19 -8.69 -0.73
N MET A 107 -4.41 -9.78 0.02
CA MET A 107 -3.43 -10.84 0.24
C MET A 107 -4.05 -12.23 0.04
N PRO A 108 -3.25 -13.25 -0.31
CA PRO A 108 -3.71 -14.64 -0.34
C PRO A 108 -4.28 -15.06 1.03
N GLY A 109 -5.43 -15.74 1.03
CA GLY A 109 -6.12 -16.13 2.27
C GLY A 109 -5.26 -16.95 3.22
N GLU A 110 -4.43 -17.86 2.69
CA GLU A 110 -3.49 -18.69 3.47
C GLU A 110 -2.46 -17.87 4.25
N GLU A 111 -1.97 -16.78 3.64
CA GLU A 111 -1.02 -15.87 4.30
C GLU A 111 -1.69 -15.08 5.43
N VAL A 112 -2.94 -14.66 5.22
CA VAL A 112 -3.73 -13.99 6.26
C VAL A 112 -4.03 -14.95 7.41
N ASP A 113 -4.39 -16.20 7.13
CA ASP A 113 -4.64 -17.22 8.15
C ASP A 113 -3.37 -17.53 8.95
N ALA A 114 -2.24 -17.67 8.28
CA ALA A 114 -0.94 -17.87 8.94
C ALA A 114 -0.55 -16.69 9.82
N MET A 115 -0.78 -15.46 9.34
CA MET A 115 -0.53 -14.25 10.11
C MET A 115 -1.42 -14.16 11.36
N LEU A 116 -2.71 -14.45 11.24
CA LEU A 116 -3.64 -14.44 12.35
C LEU A 116 -3.33 -15.53 13.38
N ALA A 117 -2.90 -16.71 12.92
CA ALA A 117 -2.50 -17.82 13.77
C ALA A 117 -1.17 -17.58 14.50
N ALA A 118 -0.29 -16.75 13.92
CA ALA A 118 1.03 -16.48 14.50
C ALA A 118 1.01 -15.66 15.80
N ALA A 119 -0.14 -15.21 16.27
CA ALA A 119 -0.34 -14.26 17.36
C ALA A 119 0.45 -12.94 17.17
N PRO A 120 -0.02 -11.80 17.65
CA PRO A 120 0.72 -10.57 17.54
C PRO A 120 2.07 -10.76 18.22
N ALA A 121 3.15 -10.64 17.44
CA ALA A 121 4.47 -10.48 18.06
C ALA A 121 4.34 -9.29 19.01
N ASP A 122 4.71 -9.47 20.27
CA ASP A 122 4.69 -8.44 21.31
C ASP A 122 5.67 -7.30 20.92
N ARG A 123 5.30 -6.58 19.87
CA ARG A 123 6.02 -5.40 19.39
C ARG A 123 5.56 -4.21 20.22
N HIS A 124 5.93 -4.19 21.49
CA HIS A 124 5.92 -2.96 22.25
C HIS A 124 6.96 -1.99 21.67
N TYR A 125 6.63 -1.45 20.51
CA TYR A 125 7.40 -0.39 19.89
C TYR A 125 7.05 0.93 20.57
N HIS A 126 7.45 1.03 21.86
CA HIS A 126 7.53 2.31 22.55
C HIS A 126 9.02 2.64 22.71
N PRO A 127 9.64 3.31 21.72
CA PRO A 127 11.05 3.72 21.83
C PRO A 127 11.30 4.56 23.10
N GLU A 128 10.27 5.22 23.60
CA GLU A 128 10.31 6.00 24.84
C GLU A 128 10.32 5.15 26.10
N VAL A 129 9.75 3.95 26.08
CA VAL A 129 9.63 3.05 27.23
C VAL A 129 10.77 2.03 27.30
N GLN A 130 11.41 1.71 26.18
CA GLN A 130 12.53 0.76 26.09
C GLN A 130 13.68 1.06 27.09
N PRO A 131 14.14 2.31 27.25
CA PRO A 131 15.17 2.64 28.23
C PRO A 131 14.73 2.37 29.67
N VAL A 132 13.46 2.60 29.98
CA VAL A 132 12.90 2.38 31.32
C VAL A 132 12.78 0.89 31.59
N LEU A 133 12.28 0.09 30.67
CA LEU A 133 12.19 -1.36 30.80
C LEU A 133 13.57 -2.02 30.93
N ARG A 134 14.56 -1.53 30.16
CA ARG A 134 15.93 -1.99 30.28
C ARG A 134 16.52 -1.66 31.66
N LEU A 135 16.29 -0.45 32.16
CA LEU A 135 16.70 -0.04 33.50
C LEU A 135 16.05 -0.90 34.57
N LEU A 136 14.76 -1.19 34.49
CA LEU A 136 14.05 -2.06 35.43
C LEU A 136 14.60 -3.51 35.40
N ARG A 137 14.91 -4.06 34.23
CA ARG A 137 15.56 -5.38 34.11
C ARG A 137 16.94 -5.37 34.78
N GLU A 138 17.76 -4.37 34.51
CA GLU A 138 19.10 -4.25 35.10
C GLU A 138 19.03 -4.07 36.62
N LEU A 139 18.04 -3.34 37.14
CA LEU A 139 17.83 -3.18 38.59
C LEU A 139 17.37 -4.49 39.25
N GLY A 140 16.55 -5.30 38.57
CA GLY A 140 16.09 -6.60 39.08
C GLY A 140 17.21 -7.64 39.19
N THR A 141 18.33 -7.48 38.50
CA THR A 141 19.50 -8.39 38.55
C THR A 141 20.57 -7.94 39.58
N ARG A 142 20.40 -6.77 40.22
CA ARG A 142 21.36 -6.20 41.16
C ARG A 142 20.89 -6.43 42.63
N PRO A 143 21.79 -6.38 43.60
CA PRO A 143 21.39 -6.39 45.00
C PRO A 143 20.44 -5.19 45.31
N PRO A 144 19.59 -5.28 46.37
CA PRO A 144 18.46 -4.39 46.57
C PRO A 144 18.87 -2.91 46.53
N VAL A 145 18.36 -2.22 45.51
CA VAL A 145 18.58 -0.79 45.32
C VAL A 145 17.63 -0.03 46.25
N ARG A 146 18.18 0.68 47.24
CA ARG A 146 17.39 1.42 48.25
C ARG A 146 16.85 2.77 47.74
N ALA A 147 17.49 3.34 46.74
CA ALA A 147 17.00 4.55 46.09
C ALA A 147 17.53 4.64 44.63
N LEU A 148 16.70 5.14 43.75
CA LEU A 148 17.06 5.46 42.36
C LEU A 148 16.64 6.89 42.08
N VAL A 149 17.57 7.71 41.60
CA VAL A 149 17.30 9.07 41.13
C VAL A 149 17.77 9.18 39.69
N VAL A 150 16.85 9.54 38.81
CA VAL A 150 17.17 9.89 37.41
C VAL A 150 16.89 11.37 37.24
N ASP A 151 17.92 12.13 36.87
CA ASP A 151 17.84 13.56 36.68
C ASP A 151 18.29 13.90 35.23
N LYS A 152 17.40 14.53 34.47
CA LYS A 152 17.66 15.02 33.12
C LYS A 152 17.03 16.41 32.95
N PRO A 153 17.50 17.24 32.02
CA PRO A 153 16.83 18.49 31.71
C PRO A 153 15.34 18.29 31.44
N GLY A 154 14.47 18.84 32.29
CA GLY A 154 13.02 18.75 32.15
C GLY A 154 12.38 17.46 32.73
N PHE A 155 13.17 16.52 33.31
CA PHE A 155 12.62 15.28 33.90
C PHE A 155 13.43 14.83 35.12
N ARG A 156 12.72 14.64 36.26
CA ARG A 156 13.30 14.07 37.46
C ARG A 156 12.42 12.95 37.99
N LEU A 157 12.99 11.76 38.14
CA LEU A 157 12.35 10.60 38.75
C LEU A 157 13.11 10.21 40.03
N SER A 158 12.42 10.08 41.13
CA SER A 158 12.98 9.59 42.39
C SER A 158 12.13 8.43 42.92
N LEU A 159 12.74 7.25 43.05
CA LEU A 159 12.14 6.06 43.63
C LEU A 159 12.92 5.70 44.88
N LYS A 160 12.21 5.52 46.01
CA LYS A 160 12.78 5.00 47.28
C LYS A 160 12.15 3.64 47.51
N GLY A 161 12.98 2.62 47.73
CA GLY A 161 12.52 1.32 48.19
C GLY A 161 12.02 1.46 49.65
N GLY A 162 10.75 1.06 49.89
CA GLY A 162 10.22 0.92 51.23
C GLY A 162 10.93 -0.24 51.91
N GLY A 163 11.73 0.06 52.91
CA GLY A 163 12.22 -0.98 53.81
C GLY A 163 11.09 -1.30 54.78
N ASP A 164 10.48 -2.48 54.61
CA ASP A 164 9.74 -3.08 55.72
C ASP A 164 10.74 -3.53 56.78
N GLY A 165 10.54 -2.98 58.00
CA GLY A 165 11.25 -3.38 59.20
C GLY A 165 10.72 -4.69 59.73
#